data_278769219148aa41fdc953165d485839
#
_entry.id   278769219148aa41fdc953165d485839
#
_cell.length_a   1.000
_cell.length_b   1.000
_cell.length_c   1.000
_cell.angle_alpha   90.00
_cell.angle_beta   90.00
_cell.angle_gamma   90.00
#
_symmetry.space_group_name_H-M   'P 1'
#
loop_
_entity.id
_entity.type
_entity.pdbx_description
1 polymer ?
#
loop_
_entity_poly.entity_id
_entity_poly.type
_entity_poly.pdbx_seq_one_letter_code
_entity_poly.pdbx_strand_id
1 'polypeptide(L)'
;LEHPIKKEKGKEEWPIQSIIPWVGGKQALCSTILQRFPPGFRNMIYVEGFGGGGSILLNKERSAREILNDKNGNLINLYRVVREHPNELKDRLLYVLHSREDFQIAQRRLAEFSYQDDILRAADFYQVIRQSYAGNGKQFCAVGRSMWAGFPIIDAVCGRLQYVVLENEDFETILTRYDSPTTCLLYTSPSPRD
;
A
#
# COMPACT_ATOMS: atom_id res chain seq x y z
N LEU A 1 -19.24 2.62 30.73
CA LEU A 1 -18.31 3.74 30.93
C LEU A 1 -17.73 4.08 29.57
N GLU A 2 -18.36 5.05 28.90
CA GLU A 2 -17.95 5.61 27.63
C GLU A 2 -16.74 6.54 27.88
N HIS A 3 -15.59 6.23 27.28
CA HIS A 3 -14.52 7.20 27.13
C HIS A 3 -14.76 8.01 25.85
N PRO A 4 -14.96 9.33 25.94
CA PRO A 4 -15.10 10.15 24.75
C PRO A 4 -13.72 10.27 24.08
N ILE A 5 -13.58 9.68 22.90
CA ILE A 5 -12.44 9.95 22.02
C ILE A 5 -12.56 11.39 21.56
N LYS A 6 -11.77 12.29 22.15
CA LYS A 6 -11.56 13.64 21.64
C LYS A 6 -10.92 13.52 20.25
N LYS A 7 -11.69 13.82 19.22
CA LYS A 7 -11.17 14.09 17.88
C LYS A 7 -10.35 15.37 17.93
N GLU A 8 -9.04 15.25 18.10
CA GLU A 8 -8.14 16.35 17.78
C GLU A 8 -8.09 16.49 16.26
N LYS A 9 -8.52 17.66 15.78
CA LYS A 9 -8.42 18.05 14.38
C LYS A 9 -6.94 18.15 13.97
N GLY A 10 -6.52 17.31 13.01
CA GLY A 10 -5.55 17.68 11.99
C GLY A 10 -4.10 17.82 12.44
N LYS A 11 -3.42 16.72 12.71
CA LYS A 11 -2.03 16.55 12.29
C LYS A 11 -1.95 15.20 11.58
N GLU A 12 -1.93 15.23 10.25
CA GLU A 12 -1.38 14.11 9.50
C GLU A 12 0.06 13.95 10.00
N GLU A 13 0.33 12.87 10.76
CA GLU A 13 1.70 12.55 11.18
C GLU A 13 2.49 12.17 9.93
N TRP A 14 3.22 13.11 9.40
CA TRP A 14 4.18 12.92 8.31
C TRP A 14 5.51 12.42 8.88
N PRO A 15 6.18 11.46 8.24
CA PRO A 15 5.79 10.73 7.04
C PRO A 15 4.91 9.48 7.30
N ILE A 16 3.88 9.25 6.48
CA ILE A 16 3.11 8.01 6.50
C ILE A 16 4.01 6.87 5.99
N GLN A 17 4.16 5.83 6.81
CA GLN A 17 4.92 4.65 6.40
C GLN A 17 4.14 3.81 5.40
N SER A 18 4.86 3.11 4.52
CA SER A 18 4.25 2.07 3.69
C SER A 18 3.58 1.01 4.55
N ILE A 19 2.38 0.60 4.14
CA ILE A 19 1.57 -0.39 4.89
C ILE A 19 2.28 -1.74 5.03
N ILE A 20 3.10 -2.08 4.05
CA ILE A 20 3.94 -3.29 4.02
C ILE A 20 5.36 -2.94 3.60
N PRO A 21 6.39 -3.69 4.07
CA PRO A 21 7.70 -3.60 3.47
C PRO A 21 7.62 -4.01 2.00
N TRP A 22 8.19 -3.22 1.10
CA TRP A 22 8.13 -3.47 -0.33
C TRP A 22 9.53 -3.39 -0.95
N VAL A 23 9.91 -4.44 -1.70
CA VAL A 23 11.20 -4.48 -2.39
C VAL A 23 11.25 -3.34 -3.41
N GLY A 24 12.30 -2.53 -3.35
CA GLY A 24 12.40 -1.32 -4.19
C GLY A 24 11.54 -0.15 -3.72
N GLY A 25 10.96 -0.22 -2.51
CA GLY A 25 10.20 0.87 -1.91
C GLY A 25 11.00 2.17 -1.82
N LYS A 26 10.34 3.30 -2.07
CA LYS A 26 10.97 4.63 -2.20
C LYS A 26 10.97 5.45 -0.92
N GLN A 27 10.70 4.83 0.23
CA GLN A 27 10.59 5.55 1.51
C GLN A 27 11.82 6.38 1.83
N ALA A 28 13.02 5.82 1.63
CA ALA A 28 14.28 6.54 1.87
C ALA A 28 14.56 7.68 0.88
N LEU A 29 13.98 7.63 -0.31
CA LEU A 29 14.16 8.63 -1.36
C LEU A 29 12.99 9.61 -1.45
N CYS A 30 11.97 9.45 -0.60
CA CYS A 30 10.72 10.18 -0.70
C CYS A 30 10.92 11.69 -0.72
N SER A 31 11.66 12.24 0.25
CA SER A 31 11.93 13.68 0.33
C SER A 31 12.67 14.22 -0.91
N THR A 32 13.65 13.47 -1.41
CA THR A 32 14.43 13.85 -2.61
C THR A 32 13.55 13.86 -3.86
N ILE A 33 12.65 12.89 -4.00
CA ILE A 33 11.71 12.81 -5.13
C ILE A 33 10.69 13.96 -5.06
N LEU A 34 10.13 14.22 -3.88
CA LEU A 34 9.15 15.27 -3.69
C LEU A 34 9.70 16.67 -3.99
N GLN A 35 10.98 16.94 -3.69
CA GLN A 35 11.65 18.18 -4.03
C GLN A 35 11.80 18.42 -5.54
N ARG A 36 11.64 17.38 -6.36
CA ARG A 36 11.76 17.43 -7.82
C ARG A 36 10.41 17.47 -8.54
N PHE A 37 9.32 17.55 -7.80
CA PHE A 37 8.02 17.67 -8.40
C PHE A 37 7.89 19.01 -9.15
N PRO A 38 7.21 19.03 -10.32
CA PRO A 38 7.03 20.24 -11.09
C PRO A 38 6.22 21.28 -10.28
N PRO A 39 6.51 22.58 -10.45
CA PRO A 39 5.68 23.62 -9.87
C PRO A 39 4.21 23.43 -10.29
N GLY A 40 3.30 23.58 -9.35
CA GLY A 40 1.85 23.45 -9.64
C GLY A 40 1.34 22.01 -9.72
N PHE A 41 2.12 20.99 -9.37
CA PHE A 41 1.70 19.58 -9.39
C PHE A 41 0.38 19.33 -8.64
N ARG A 42 0.01 20.19 -7.68
CA ARG A 42 -1.25 20.10 -6.95
C ARG A 42 -2.49 20.27 -7.84
N ASN A 43 -2.35 21.00 -8.94
CA ASN A 43 -3.41 21.22 -9.92
C ASN A 43 -3.37 20.20 -11.07
N MET A 44 -2.43 19.25 -11.03
CA MET A 44 -2.24 18.23 -12.05
C MET A 44 -2.91 16.92 -11.64
N ILE A 45 -3.07 16.02 -12.61
CA ILE A 45 -3.36 14.61 -12.37
C ILE A 45 -2.06 13.93 -11.99
N TYR A 46 -1.97 13.37 -10.79
CA TYR A 46 -0.82 12.59 -10.36
C TYR A 46 -1.06 11.10 -10.63
N VAL A 47 -0.13 10.47 -11.31
CA VAL A 47 -0.19 9.04 -11.62
C VAL A 47 1.07 8.35 -11.14
N GLU A 48 0.93 7.37 -10.27
CA GLU A 48 1.99 6.46 -9.85
C GLU A 48 1.76 5.11 -10.51
N GLY A 49 2.44 4.87 -11.64
CA GLY A 49 2.22 3.71 -12.51
C GLY A 49 2.73 2.39 -11.94
N PHE A 50 3.75 2.44 -11.04
CA PHE A 50 4.33 1.33 -10.30
C PHE A 50 4.24 1.65 -8.81
N GLY A 51 3.07 1.51 -8.25
CA GLY A 51 2.73 1.99 -6.91
C GLY A 51 3.52 1.32 -5.80
N GLY A 52 3.69 0.01 -5.86
CA GLY A 52 4.41 -0.74 -4.84
C GLY A 52 3.95 -0.38 -3.43
N GLY A 53 4.88 -0.02 -2.55
CA GLY A 53 4.57 0.41 -1.19
C GLY A 53 3.90 1.80 -1.06
N GLY A 54 3.62 2.50 -2.17
CA GLY A 54 2.91 3.77 -2.18
C GLY A 54 3.63 4.94 -1.52
N SER A 55 4.93 4.84 -1.25
CA SER A 55 5.65 5.79 -0.40
C SER A 55 5.56 7.24 -0.88
N ILE A 56 5.51 7.49 -2.18
CA ILE A 56 5.44 8.86 -2.73
C ILE A 56 4.02 9.37 -2.63
N LEU A 57 3.03 8.62 -3.11
CA LEU A 57 1.63 9.00 -3.02
C LEU A 57 1.21 9.27 -1.56
N LEU A 58 1.62 8.42 -0.63
CA LEU A 58 1.27 8.56 0.78
C LEU A 58 1.87 9.82 1.41
N ASN A 59 3.01 10.30 0.91
CA ASN A 59 3.79 11.38 1.53
C ASN A 59 3.86 12.68 0.72
N LYS A 60 3.23 12.76 -0.44
CA LYS A 60 3.07 14.02 -1.16
C LYS A 60 1.81 14.75 -0.75
N GLU A 61 1.81 16.07 -0.95
CA GLU A 61 0.59 16.84 -0.86
C GLU A 61 -0.43 16.38 -1.92
N ARG A 62 -1.71 16.51 -1.64
CA ARG A 62 -2.76 16.08 -2.57
C ARG A 62 -2.69 16.84 -3.89
N SER A 63 -2.94 16.10 -4.98
CA SER A 63 -3.12 16.64 -6.33
C SER A 63 -4.62 16.70 -6.68
N ALA A 64 -4.96 17.38 -7.76
CA ALA A 64 -6.35 17.53 -8.22
C ALA A 64 -7.03 16.16 -8.45
N ARG A 65 -6.28 15.18 -8.95
CA ARG A 65 -6.67 13.78 -9.04
C ARG A 65 -5.43 12.92 -8.78
N GLU A 66 -5.61 11.79 -8.11
CA GLU A 66 -4.51 10.88 -7.77
C GLU A 66 -4.86 9.46 -8.19
N ILE A 67 -3.95 8.83 -8.90
CA ILE A 67 -4.08 7.46 -9.38
C ILE A 67 -2.89 6.65 -8.86
N LEU A 68 -3.17 5.53 -8.22
CA LEU A 68 -2.21 4.53 -7.80
C LEU A 68 -2.46 3.25 -8.56
N ASN A 69 -1.51 2.85 -9.38
CA ASN A 69 -1.58 1.61 -10.14
C ASN A 69 -0.46 0.66 -9.72
N ASP A 70 -0.77 -0.61 -9.72
CA ASP A 70 0.24 -1.67 -9.71
C ASP A 70 -0.31 -2.92 -10.41
N LYS A 71 0.55 -3.62 -11.13
CA LYS A 71 0.18 -4.88 -11.79
C LYS A 71 -0.10 -6.01 -10.81
N ASN A 72 0.39 -5.91 -9.57
CA ASN A 72 0.16 -6.89 -8.53
C ASN A 72 -1.26 -6.76 -7.94
N GLY A 73 -2.17 -7.61 -8.40
CA GLY A 73 -3.57 -7.60 -7.96
C GLY A 73 -3.75 -7.87 -6.46
N ASN A 74 -2.84 -8.58 -5.79
CA ASN A 74 -2.90 -8.78 -4.35
C ASN A 74 -2.59 -7.48 -3.59
N LEU A 75 -1.65 -6.69 -4.13
CA LEU A 75 -1.30 -5.39 -3.57
C LEU A 75 -2.45 -4.39 -3.72
N ILE A 76 -3.04 -4.31 -4.90
CA ILE A 76 -4.19 -3.41 -5.15
C ILE A 76 -5.40 -3.84 -4.33
N ASN A 77 -5.64 -5.16 -4.19
CA ASN A 77 -6.67 -5.66 -3.28
C ASN A 77 -6.41 -5.23 -1.83
N LEU A 78 -5.17 -5.32 -1.34
CA LEU A 78 -4.82 -4.83 -0.01
C LEU A 78 -5.15 -3.33 0.15
N TYR A 79 -4.78 -2.48 -0.80
CA TYR A 79 -5.10 -1.04 -0.75
C TYR A 79 -6.61 -0.79 -0.77
N ARG A 80 -7.37 -1.55 -1.56
CA ARG A 80 -8.84 -1.45 -1.61
C ARG A 80 -9.44 -1.80 -0.25
N VAL A 81 -9.04 -2.94 0.32
CA VAL A 81 -9.54 -3.40 1.62
C VAL A 81 -9.15 -2.45 2.75
N VAL A 82 -7.92 -1.91 2.74
CA VAL A 82 -7.50 -0.87 3.70
C VAL A 82 -8.38 0.38 3.62
N ARG A 83 -8.79 0.79 2.42
CA ARG A 83 -9.66 1.96 2.25
C ARG A 83 -11.10 1.70 2.67
N GLU A 84 -11.64 0.54 2.34
CA GLU A 84 -13.07 0.23 2.44
C GLU A 84 -13.43 -0.55 3.71
N HIS A 85 -12.53 -1.44 4.15
CA HIS A 85 -12.74 -2.38 5.26
C HIS A 85 -11.57 -2.42 6.25
N PRO A 86 -11.04 -1.27 6.73
CA PRO A 86 -9.85 -1.26 7.59
C PRO A 86 -10.04 -1.99 8.91
N ASN A 87 -11.24 -1.96 9.48
CA ASN A 87 -11.52 -2.61 10.76
C ASN A 87 -11.60 -4.13 10.60
N GLU A 88 -12.32 -4.61 9.60
CA GLU A 88 -12.43 -6.03 9.29
C GLU A 88 -11.07 -6.64 8.96
N LEU A 89 -10.20 -5.89 8.26
CA LEU A 89 -8.82 -6.30 8.04
C LEU A 89 -8.04 -6.41 9.36
N LYS A 90 -8.13 -5.41 10.23
CA LYS A 90 -7.47 -5.43 11.55
C LYS A 90 -7.97 -6.59 12.40
N ASP A 91 -9.28 -6.85 12.41
CA ASP A 91 -9.88 -7.97 13.14
C ASP A 91 -9.35 -9.32 12.64
N ARG A 92 -9.20 -9.49 11.33
CA ARG A 92 -8.55 -10.68 10.76
C ARG A 92 -7.09 -10.81 11.18
N LEU A 93 -6.34 -9.71 11.14
CA LEU A 93 -4.93 -9.69 11.48
C LEU A 93 -4.66 -9.86 12.99
N LEU A 94 -5.65 -9.57 13.84
CA LEU A 94 -5.53 -9.67 15.30
C LEU A 94 -5.16 -11.08 15.76
N TYR A 95 -5.66 -12.10 15.07
CA TYR A 95 -5.49 -13.51 15.42
C TYR A 95 -4.43 -14.23 14.57
N VAL A 96 -3.72 -13.49 13.71
CA VAL A 96 -2.65 -14.07 12.89
C VAL A 96 -1.42 -14.34 13.76
N LEU A 97 -1.05 -15.61 13.85
CA LEU A 97 0.13 -16.04 14.58
C LEU A 97 1.39 -15.85 13.75
N HIS A 98 2.53 -15.64 14.44
CA HIS A 98 3.83 -15.68 13.80
C HIS A 98 4.29 -17.14 13.68
N SER A 99 3.68 -17.87 12.75
CA SER A 99 3.81 -19.31 12.54
C SER A 99 4.26 -19.60 11.11
N ARG A 100 5.23 -20.48 10.96
CA ARG A 100 5.67 -20.94 9.64
C ARG A 100 4.58 -21.71 8.89
N GLU A 101 3.79 -22.47 9.60
CA GLU A 101 2.68 -23.23 9.02
C GLU A 101 1.60 -22.28 8.47
N ASP A 102 1.16 -21.29 9.26
CA ASP A 102 0.17 -20.32 8.84
C ASP A 102 0.67 -19.46 7.67
N PHE A 103 1.96 -19.09 7.70
CA PHE A 103 2.61 -18.41 6.58
C PHE A 103 2.54 -19.24 5.29
N GLN A 104 2.84 -20.55 5.35
CA GLN A 104 2.79 -21.43 4.19
C GLN A 104 1.37 -21.67 3.69
N ILE A 105 0.38 -21.73 4.60
CA ILE A 105 -1.03 -21.82 4.24
C ILE A 105 -1.47 -20.57 3.49
N ALA A 106 -1.18 -19.39 4.02
CA ALA A 106 -1.48 -18.12 3.37
C ALA A 106 -0.79 -17.99 2.00
N GLN A 107 0.49 -18.40 1.92
CA GLN A 107 1.25 -18.37 0.67
C GLN A 107 0.65 -19.29 -0.40
N ARG A 108 0.20 -20.50 -0.03
CA ARG A 108 -0.48 -21.41 -0.96
C ARG A 108 -1.80 -20.82 -1.46
N ARG A 109 -2.64 -20.30 -0.56
CA ARG A 109 -3.90 -19.65 -0.96
C ARG A 109 -3.68 -18.49 -1.95
N LEU A 110 -2.64 -17.68 -1.74
CA LEU A 110 -2.26 -16.60 -2.66
C LEU A 110 -1.81 -17.13 -4.04
N ALA A 111 -1.12 -18.27 -4.09
CA ALA A 111 -0.68 -18.89 -5.34
C ALA A 111 -1.83 -19.53 -6.13
N GLU A 112 -2.83 -20.08 -5.44
CA GLU A 112 -3.98 -20.75 -6.06
C GLU A 112 -5.05 -19.79 -6.55
N PHE A 113 -4.98 -18.50 -6.19
CA PHE A 113 -5.96 -17.46 -6.53
C PHE A 113 -7.43 -17.81 -6.24
N SER A 114 -7.67 -18.64 -5.22
CA SER A 114 -9.00 -19.18 -4.89
C SER A 114 -9.69 -18.41 -3.77
N TYR A 115 -9.77 -17.06 -3.90
CA TYR A 115 -10.43 -16.23 -2.90
C TYR A 115 -11.85 -15.86 -3.31
N GLN A 116 -12.81 -16.10 -2.40
CA GLN A 116 -14.16 -15.55 -2.46
C GLN A 116 -14.32 -14.35 -1.50
N ASP A 117 -13.29 -14.09 -0.68
CA ASP A 117 -13.27 -13.05 0.35
C ASP A 117 -12.02 -12.16 0.15
N ASP A 118 -12.24 -10.93 -0.30
CA ASP A 118 -11.19 -9.96 -0.54
C ASP A 118 -10.46 -9.55 0.75
N ILE A 119 -11.13 -9.60 1.90
CA ILE A 119 -10.54 -9.27 3.20
C ILE A 119 -9.57 -10.38 3.62
N LEU A 120 -9.95 -11.66 3.45
CA LEU A 120 -9.04 -12.77 3.68
C LEU A 120 -7.82 -12.72 2.77
N ARG A 121 -8.03 -12.43 1.49
CA ARG A 121 -6.95 -12.25 0.51
C ARG A 121 -5.99 -11.13 0.92
N ALA A 122 -6.52 -10.00 1.37
CA ALA A 122 -5.72 -8.89 1.86
C ALA A 122 -4.93 -9.24 3.13
N ALA A 123 -5.56 -9.95 4.07
CA ALA A 123 -4.92 -10.41 5.31
C ALA A 123 -3.79 -11.40 5.03
N ASP A 124 -4.02 -12.39 4.17
CA ASP A 124 -2.99 -13.36 3.76
C ASP A 124 -1.81 -12.67 3.07
N PHE A 125 -2.08 -11.73 2.16
CA PHE A 125 -1.02 -10.99 1.48
C PHE A 125 -0.22 -10.12 2.47
N TYR A 126 -0.91 -9.40 3.36
CA TYR A 126 -0.28 -8.62 4.40
C TYR A 126 0.60 -9.49 5.30
N GLN A 127 0.09 -10.64 5.76
CA GLN A 127 0.82 -11.61 6.58
C GLN A 127 2.08 -12.11 5.87
N VAL A 128 1.92 -12.59 4.63
CA VAL A 128 3.04 -13.17 3.86
C VAL A 128 4.15 -12.15 3.64
N ILE A 129 3.81 -10.93 3.27
CA ILE A 129 4.84 -9.89 3.07
C ILE A 129 5.51 -9.50 4.40
N ARG A 130 4.75 -9.30 5.48
CA ARG A 130 5.32 -8.88 6.77
C ARG A 130 6.11 -9.96 7.49
N GLN A 131 5.74 -11.22 7.31
CA GLN A 131 6.45 -12.36 7.92
C GLN A 131 7.57 -12.92 7.04
N SER A 132 7.77 -12.39 5.85
CA SER A 132 8.86 -12.82 4.98
C SER A 132 10.15 -12.06 5.21
N TYR A 133 11.27 -12.71 4.86
CA TYR A 133 12.58 -12.07 4.87
C TYR A 133 12.60 -10.89 3.88
N ALA A 134 12.98 -9.70 4.36
CA ALA A 134 13.03 -8.46 3.58
C ALA A 134 11.73 -8.11 2.81
N GLY A 135 10.59 -8.66 3.19
CA GLY A 135 9.32 -8.41 2.50
C GLY A 135 9.19 -9.08 1.13
N ASN A 136 9.98 -10.12 0.85
CA ASN A 136 10.03 -10.76 -0.46
C ASN A 136 8.87 -11.73 -0.75
N GLY A 137 8.03 -12.04 0.25
CA GLY A 137 6.89 -12.96 0.12
C GLY A 137 7.27 -14.44 -0.10
N LYS A 138 8.55 -14.79 -0.09
CA LYS A 138 9.03 -16.15 -0.44
C LYS A 138 9.48 -16.97 0.77
N GLN A 139 10.27 -16.36 1.64
CA GLN A 139 10.91 -17.06 2.76
C GLN A 139 10.41 -16.52 4.10
N PHE A 140 9.90 -17.41 4.94
CA PHE A 140 9.50 -17.08 6.29
C PHE A 140 10.67 -16.56 7.11
N CYS A 141 10.49 -15.41 7.77
CA CYS A 141 11.45 -14.82 8.70
C CYS A 141 11.10 -15.23 10.13
N ALA A 142 12.02 -15.92 10.82
CA ALA A 142 11.81 -16.37 12.20
C ALA A 142 11.83 -15.24 13.22
N VAL A 143 12.27 -14.03 12.84
CA VAL A 143 12.21 -12.85 13.71
C VAL A 143 10.78 -12.37 13.81
N GLY A 144 10.17 -12.56 14.98
CA GLY A 144 8.78 -12.21 15.22
C GLY A 144 8.50 -10.73 14.98
N ARG A 145 7.44 -10.44 14.23
CA ARG A 145 6.91 -9.09 14.03
C ARG A 145 5.43 -9.09 14.39
N SER A 146 5.07 -8.20 15.30
CA SER A 146 3.65 -8.02 15.63
C SER A 146 2.87 -7.50 14.43
N MET A 147 1.73 -8.12 14.12
CA MET A 147 0.79 -7.60 13.14
C MET A 147 0.17 -6.28 13.62
N TRP A 148 -0.08 -6.16 14.92
CA TRP A 148 -0.71 -5.00 15.56
C TRP A 148 0.10 -3.71 15.43
N ALA A 149 1.43 -3.81 15.39
CA ALA A 149 2.30 -2.65 15.17
C ALA A 149 2.01 -1.92 13.83
N GLY A 150 1.32 -2.57 12.91
CA GLY A 150 0.89 -1.98 11.64
C GLY A 150 -0.47 -1.31 11.67
N PHE A 151 -1.28 -1.47 12.72
CA PHE A 151 -2.66 -0.95 12.75
C PHE A 151 -2.76 0.57 12.64
N PRO A 152 -1.92 1.38 13.34
CA PRO A 152 -1.93 2.83 13.12
C PRO A 152 -1.59 3.22 11.68
N ILE A 153 -0.74 2.44 11.00
CA ILE A 153 -0.38 2.66 9.60
C ILE A 153 -1.59 2.36 8.69
N ILE A 154 -2.35 1.29 8.98
CA ILE A 154 -3.59 0.96 8.25
C ILE A 154 -4.56 2.14 8.33
N ASP A 155 -4.76 2.72 9.51
CA ASP A 155 -5.67 3.85 9.71
C ASP A 155 -5.20 5.11 8.97
N ALA A 156 -3.91 5.42 9.03
CA ALA A 156 -3.33 6.57 8.31
C ALA A 156 -3.45 6.40 6.79
N VAL A 157 -3.15 5.21 6.27
CA VAL A 157 -3.26 4.88 4.84
C VAL A 157 -4.72 4.90 4.40
N CYS A 158 -5.66 4.38 5.20
CA CYS A 158 -7.10 4.46 4.93
C CYS A 158 -7.53 5.91 4.70
N GLY A 159 -7.19 6.82 5.61
CA GLY A 159 -7.51 8.25 5.48
C GLY A 159 -6.89 8.89 4.24
N ARG A 160 -5.65 8.50 3.90
CA ARG A 160 -4.94 9.04 2.72
C ARG A 160 -5.53 8.58 1.40
N LEU A 161 -6.05 7.35 1.32
CA LEU A 161 -6.55 6.73 0.09
C LEU A 161 -8.00 7.11 -0.28
N GLN A 162 -8.73 7.86 0.55
CA GLN A 162 -10.17 8.12 0.36
C GLN A 162 -10.54 8.70 -1.02
N TYR A 163 -9.65 9.48 -1.63
CA TYR A 163 -9.87 10.13 -2.93
C TYR A 163 -8.91 9.62 -4.03
N VAL A 164 -8.20 8.53 -3.77
CA VAL A 164 -7.25 7.95 -4.72
C VAL A 164 -7.96 6.92 -5.60
N VAL A 165 -7.78 7.01 -6.89
CA VAL A 165 -8.20 5.97 -7.83
C VAL A 165 -7.19 4.84 -7.77
N LEU A 166 -7.67 3.62 -7.49
CA LEU A 166 -6.86 2.41 -7.46
C LEU A 166 -7.07 1.65 -8.77
N GLU A 167 -5.99 1.45 -9.50
CA GLU A 167 -5.96 0.70 -10.76
C GLU A 167 -5.12 -0.57 -10.61
N ASN A 168 -5.49 -1.62 -11.37
CA ASN A 168 -4.71 -2.86 -11.42
C ASN A 168 -4.50 -3.25 -12.88
N GLU A 169 -3.76 -2.43 -13.58
CA GLU A 169 -3.57 -2.51 -15.02
C GLU A 169 -2.10 -2.63 -15.38
N ASP A 170 -1.86 -3.02 -16.61
CA ASP A 170 -0.54 -2.90 -17.20
C ASP A 170 -0.14 -1.43 -17.34
N PHE A 171 1.15 -1.16 -17.24
CA PHE A 171 1.68 0.19 -17.30
C PHE A 171 1.34 0.90 -18.64
N GLU A 172 1.37 0.19 -19.75
CA GLU A 172 1.03 0.75 -21.07
C GLU A 172 -0.43 1.24 -21.12
N THR A 173 -1.34 0.49 -20.49
CA THR A 173 -2.75 0.89 -20.36
C THR A 173 -2.89 2.17 -19.53
N ILE A 174 -2.15 2.28 -18.45
CA ILE A 174 -2.13 3.47 -17.59
C ILE A 174 -1.59 4.68 -18.34
N LEU A 175 -0.51 4.53 -19.11
CA LEU A 175 0.00 5.61 -19.97
C LEU A 175 -1.06 6.06 -20.96
N THR A 176 -1.64 5.13 -21.73
CA THR A 176 -2.65 5.45 -22.74
C THR A 176 -3.86 6.18 -22.14
N ARG A 177 -4.25 5.83 -20.92
CA ARG A 177 -5.44 6.38 -20.25
C ARG A 177 -5.20 7.75 -19.63
N TYR A 178 -4.01 8.00 -19.07
CA TYR A 178 -3.75 9.16 -18.23
C TYR A 178 -2.66 10.11 -18.75
N ASP A 179 -1.90 9.75 -19.79
CA ASP A 179 -0.88 10.65 -20.33
C ASP A 179 -1.51 11.88 -20.99
N SER A 180 -1.18 13.04 -20.46
CA SER A 180 -1.66 14.33 -20.92
C SER A 180 -0.72 15.46 -20.48
N PRO A 181 -0.78 16.65 -21.09
CA PRO A 181 0.02 17.80 -20.68
C PRO A 181 -0.21 18.24 -19.23
N THR A 182 -1.32 17.83 -18.61
CA THR A 182 -1.68 18.14 -17.23
C THR A 182 -1.44 16.98 -16.27
N THR A 183 -0.71 15.95 -16.70
CA THR A 183 -0.38 14.78 -15.87
C THR A 183 1.05 14.88 -15.34
N CYS A 184 1.19 14.70 -14.02
CA CYS A 184 2.44 14.42 -13.35
C CYS A 184 2.58 12.90 -13.20
N LEU A 185 3.29 12.27 -14.13
CA LEU A 185 3.52 10.83 -14.12
C LEU A 185 4.80 10.53 -13.35
N LEU A 186 4.70 9.78 -12.27
CA LEU A 186 5.84 9.22 -11.57
C LEU A 186 6.20 7.86 -12.17
N TYR A 187 7.31 7.85 -12.87
CA TYR A 187 7.89 6.65 -13.46
C TYR A 187 9.15 6.26 -12.70
N THR A 188 9.04 5.36 -11.77
CA THR A 188 10.20 4.79 -11.07
C THR A 188 9.98 3.29 -10.94
N SER A 189 10.48 2.53 -11.90
CA SER A 189 10.61 1.09 -11.75
C SER A 189 11.80 0.77 -10.84
N PRO A 190 11.73 -0.19 -9.93
CA PRO A 190 12.92 -0.82 -9.41
C PRO A 190 13.69 -1.39 -10.59
N SER A 191 15.03 -1.30 -10.53
CA SER A 191 15.94 -1.83 -11.54
C SER A 191 15.50 -3.20 -12.05
N PRO A 192 15.56 -3.46 -13.36
CA PRO A 192 15.37 -4.80 -13.87
C PRO A 192 16.44 -5.71 -13.29
N ARG A 193 16.08 -6.50 -12.33
CA ARG A 193 16.78 -7.70 -11.90
C ARG A 193 15.76 -8.81 -11.90
N ASP A 194 15.57 -9.30 -13.06
CA ASP A 194 15.02 -10.61 -13.30
C ASP A 194 16.13 -11.66 -13.20
#